data_608f49bb91df94fbcb95bf9075a97b09
#
_entry.id   608f49bb91df94fbcb95bf9075a97b09
#
_cell.length_a   1.000
_cell.length_b   1.000
_cell.length_c   1.000
_cell.angle_alpha   90.00
_cell.angle_beta   90.00
_cell.angle_gamma   90.00
#
_symmetry.space_group_name_H-M   'P 1'
#
loop_
_entity.id
_entity.type
_entity.pdbx_description
1 polymer ?
#
loop_
_entity_poly.entity_id
_entity_poly.type
_entity_poly.pdbx_seq_one_letter_code
_entity_poly.pdbx_strand_id
1 'polypeptide(L)'
;PRLIVCSGHSATQAVASAMDGLSAKLKAIAIVDGPNTDDEAAIAYFNNFGSKRIFAVDPWLKVWDTETGAADAVPVSPYAAGLFARTDREYGFWASPSNKEFVEVIGTARPIEFLDGDETCRANLLNAANITTVIRDGGYRLWGNRTRSADAKWAFVTRVRTVDIVMDAILYGHKWAVDRSITKTYVKDVTEGLQAFMRDLKAQGAIINFEVYPDPELNTASQLEQGRVYWNIRFTDVPPAENPTFRVEVTNQWITEVLDI
;
A
#
# COMPACT_ATOMS: atom_id res chain seq x y z
N PRO A 1 9.37 -6.82 10.89
CA PRO A 1 8.15 -6.02 10.87
C PRO A 1 7.85 -5.57 9.45
N ARG A 2 6.55 -5.32 9.13
CA ARG A 2 6.11 -4.84 7.82
C ARG A 2 5.55 -3.42 7.89
N LEU A 3 5.13 -3.01 9.07
CA LEU A 3 4.66 -1.66 9.36
C LEU A 3 5.46 -1.11 10.54
N ILE A 4 5.81 0.15 10.47
CA ILE A 4 6.52 0.89 11.52
C ILE A 4 5.69 2.13 11.85
N VAL A 5 5.39 2.31 13.13
CA VAL A 5 4.72 3.50 13.66
C VAL A 5 5.52 4.06 14.83
N CYS A 6 5.49 5.36 14.99
CA CYS A 6 6.04 6.07 16.16
C CYS A 6 5.00 7.09 16.62
N SER A 7 3.96 6.57 17.28
CA SER A 7 2.76 7.32 17.66
C SER A 7 3.12 8.56 18.49
N GLY A 8 2.55 9.71 18.13
CA GLY A 8 2.76 10.98 18.81
C GLY A 8 4.11 11.67 18.57
N HIS A 9 5.05 11.01 17.86
CA HIS A 9 6.39 11.56 17.63
C HIS A 9 6.74 11.66 16.14
N SER A 10 6.02 10.96 15.26
CA SER A 10 6.32 10.91 13.83
C SER A 10 6.09 12.23 13.09
N ALA A 11 5.38 13.18 13.67
CA ALA A 11 5.29 14.56 13.19
C ALA A 11 6.60 15.37 13.34
N THR A 12 7.60 14.81 14.02
CA THR A 12 8.95 15.37 14.09
C THR A 12 9.78 14.85 12.92
N GLN A 13 10.30 15.74 12.07
CA GLN A 13 11.03 15.39 10.84
C GLN A 13 12.20 14.42 11.08
N ALA A 14 12.96 14.61 12.15
CA ALA A 14 14.08 13.72 12.48
C ALA A 14 13.62 12.28 12.77
N VAL A 15 12.48 12.14 13.48
CA VAL A 15 11.88 10.82 13.78
C VAL A 15 11.36 10.17 12.48
N ALA A 16 10.61 10.91 11.67
CA ALA A 16 10.11 10.38 10.39
C ALA A 16 11.25 9.97 9.44
N SER A 17 12.33 10.74 9.37
CA SER A 17 13.52 10.40 8.58
C SER A 17 14.22 9.13 9.10
N ALA A 18 14.30 8.96 10.41
CA ALA A 18 14.83 7.72 11.00
C ALA A 18 13.93 6.51 10.71
N MET A 19 12.60 6.69 10.76
CA MET A 19 11.63 5.67 10.40
C MET A 19 11.75 5.26 8.91
N ASP A 20 11.94 6.22 8.00
CA ASP A 20 12.18 5.97 6.57
C ASP A 20 13.43 5.12 6.36
N GLY A 21 14.56 5.52 6.94
CA GLY A 21 15.82 4.78 6.86
C GLY A 21 15.72 3.35 7.42
N LEU A 22 14.99 3.17 8.53
CA LEU A 22 14.73 1.85 9.11
C LEU A 22 13.80 1.03 8.21
N SER A 23 12.75 1.65 7.67
CA SER A 23 11.80 1.00 6.76
C SER A 23 12.47 0.50 5.49
N ALA A 24 13.45 1.23 4.95
CA ALA A 24 14.23 0.79 3.80
C ALA A 24 15.04 -0.47 4.10
N LYS A 25 15.66 -0.55 5.27
CA LYS A 25 16.44 -1.73 5.72
C LYS A 25 15.56 -2.96 5.99
N LEU A 26 14.39 -2.75 6.57
CA LEU A 26 13.48 -3.83 6.99
C LEU A 26 12.46 -4.21 5.91
N LYS A 27 12.46 -3.56 4.75
CA LYS A 27 11.40 -3.67 3.73
C LYS A 27 10.01 -3.49 4.35
N ALA A 28 9.85 -2.42 5.13
CA ALA A 28 8.62 -2.07 5.82
C ALA A 28 8.05 -0.76 5.26
N ILE A 29 6.85 -0.41 5.66
CA ILE A 29 6.21 0.90 5.45
C ILE A 29 6.20 1.65 6.77
N ALA A 30 6.70 2.88 6.78
CA ALA A 30 6.56 3.82 7.86
C ALA A 30 5.24 4.58 7.71
N ILE A 31 4.34 4.46 8.67
CA ILE A 31 3.13 5.28 8.73
C ILE A 31 3.47 6.50 9.57
N VAL A 32 3.44 7.67 8.94
CA VAL A 32 3.91 8.93 9.53
C VAL A 32 2.74 9.88 9.70
N ASP A 33 2.51 10.32 10.95
CA ASP A 33 1.50 11.33 11.25
C ASP A 33 1.97 12.71 10.83
N GLY A 34 1.06 13.50 10.28
CA GLY A 34 1.27 14.91 10.02
C GLY A 34 1.21 15.76 11.30
N PRO A 35 1.49 17.08 11.18
CA PRO A 35 1.55 18.00 12.32
C PRO A 35 0.19 18.27 12.97
N ASN A 36 -0.91 17.85 12.37
CA ASN A 36 -2.29 17.99 12.88
C ASN A 36 -2.72 19.46 13.14
N THR A 37 -2.13 20.42 12.46
CA THR A 37 -2.49 21.84 12.55
C THR A 37 -3.46 22.25 11.46
N ASP A 38 -2.99 22.41 10.24
CA ASP A 38 -3.78 22.74 9.04
C ASP A 38 -3.26 21.98 7.82
N ASP A 39 -3.94 22.15 6.68
CA ASP A 39 -3.62 21.41 5.46
C ASP A 39 -2.31 21.90 4.83
N GLU A 40 -2.02 23.20 4.91
CA GLU A 40 -0.79 23.78 4.36
C GLU A 40 0.43 23.28 5.12
N ALA A 41 0.35 23.26 6.45
CA ALA A 41 1.42 22.72 7.31
C ALA A 41 1.64 21.21 7.07
N ALA A 42 0.56 20.44 6.88
CA ALA A 42 0.66 19.01 6.53
C ALA A 42 1.36 18.83 5.18
N ILE A 43 0.97 19.58 4.15
CA ILE A 43 1.59 19.53 2.82
C ILE A 43 3.05 19.94 2.90
N ALA A 44 3.36 21.05 3.58
CA ALA A 44 4.73 21.54 3.75
C ALA A 44 5.61 20.52 4.48
N TYR A 45 5.09 19.89 5.54
CA TYR A 45 5.80 18.85 6.28
C TYR A 45 6.12 17.66 5.39
N PHE A 46 5.13 17.11 4.70
CA PHE A 46 5.32 15.93 3.89
C PHE A 46 6.11 16.17 2.59
N ASN A 47 6.24 17.41 2.12
CA ASN A 47 7.11 17.76 1.00
C ASN A 47 8.61 17.54 1.28
N ASN A 48 8.98 17.35 2.55
CA ASN A 48 10.36 16.96 2.90
C ASN A 48 10.66 15.46 2.59
N PHE A 49 9.66 14.68 2.18
CA PHE A 49 9.81 13.25 1.96
C PHE A 49 9.40 12.85 0.55
N GLY A 50 10.24 12.05 -0.13
CA GLY A 50 9.98 11.49 -1.46
C GLY A 50 10.08 9.97 -1.50
N SER A 51 9.97 9.30 -0.36
CA SER A 51 10.21 7.88 -0.23
C SER A 51 8.96 7.02 -0.45
N LYS A 52 9.11 5.90 -1.18
CA LYS A 52 8.09 4.87 -1.30
C LYS A 52 7.83 4.11 0.01
N ARG A 53 8.64 4.36 1.04
CA ARG A 53 8.50 3.73 2.35
C ARG A 53 7.64 4.52 3.31
N ILE A 54 7.31 5.77 2.98
CA ILE A 54 6.47 6.62 3.82
C ILE A 54 5.04 6.59 3.32
N PHE A 55 4.13 6.27 4.23
CA PHE A 55 2.70 6.42 4.10
C PHE A 55 2.27 7.57 5.02
N ALA A 56 1.97 8.72 4.42
CA ALA A 56 1.63 9.95 5.11
C ALA A 56 0.17 9.95 5.54
N VAL A 57 -0.13 10.30 6.78
CA VAL A 57 -1.51 10.35 7.32
C VAL A 57 -1.74 11.63 8.12
N ASP A 58 -2.84 12.33 7.83
CA ASP A 58 -3.29 13.55 8.52
C ASP A 58 -4.78 13.81 8.22
N PRO A 59 -5.59 14.36 9.16
CA PRO A 59 -5.31 14.78 10.53
C PRO A 59 -5.38 13.63 11.54
N TRP A 60 -5.12 13.96 12.82
CA TRP A 60 -5.36 13.04 13.94
C TRP A 60 -6.84 12.71 14.11
N LEU A 61 -7.12 11.61 14.81
CA LEU A 61 -8.47 11.13 15.11
C LEU A 61 -8.96 11.69 16.44
N LYS A 62 -10.28 11.69 16.64
CA LYS A 62 -10.91 11.84 17.95
C LYS A 62 -11.50 10.52 18.38
N VAL A 63 -11.19 10.12 19.60
CA VAL A 63 -11.72 8.92 20.25
C VAL A 63 -12.30 9.31 21.60
N TRP A 64 -13.25 8.51 22.09
CA TRP A 64 -13.80 8.73 23.43
C TRP A 64 -12.86 8.08 24.45
N ASP A 65 -12.33 8.89 25.35
CA ASP A 65 -11.57 8.39 26.49
C ASP A 65 -12.54 8.11 27.66
N THR A 66 -12.60 6.88 28.06
CA THR A 66 -13.47 6.43 29.17
C THR A 66 -12.96 6.82 30.55
N GLU A 67 -11.67 7.12 30.68
CA GLU A 67 -11.06 7.51 31.95
C GLU A 67 -11.34 9.00 32.27
N THR A 68 -11.19 9.84 31.23
CA THR A 68 -11.44 11.28 31.37
C THR A 68 -12.89 11.67 31.09
N GLY A 69 -13.68 10.79 30.45
CA GLY A 69 -15.04 11.07 30.01
C GLY A 69 -15.13 12.15 28.94
N ALA A 70 -14.10 12.32 28.11
CA ALA A 70 -13.99 13.34 27.09
C ALA A 70 -13.50 12.77 25.76
N ALA A 71 -13.67 13.55 24.67
CA ALA A 71 -13.11 13.22 23.38
C ALA A 71 -11.65 13.70 23.30
N ASP A 72 -10.71 12.77 23.09
CA ASP A 72 -9.30 13.08 22.95
C ASP A 72 -8.81 12.97 21.50
N ALA A 73 -7.86 13.85 21.14
CA ALA A 73 -7.17 13.79 19.87
C ALA A 73 -5.98 12.81 19.96
N VAL A 74 -5.99 11.79 19.11
CA VAL A 74 -4.95 10.75 19.07
C VAL A 74 -4.33 10.65 17.68
N PRO A 75 -3.03 10.30 17.57
CA PRO A 75 -2.38 10.08 16.28
C PRO A 75 -3.10 9.01 15.47
N VAL A 76 -3.19 9.23 14.14
CA VAL A 76 -3.89 8.31 13.23
C VAL A 76 -3.04 7.09 12.86
N SER A 77 -1.70 7.17 12.96
CA SER A 77 -0.80 6.11 12.49
C SER A 77 -1.03 4.74 13.15
N PRO A 78 -1.32 4.60 14.45
CA PRO A 78 -1.64 3.30 15.04
C PRO A 78 -2.94 2.71 14.49
N TYR A 79 -3.96 3.54 14.31
CA TYR A 79 -5.25 3.15 13.76
C TYR A 79 -5.13 2.72 12.30
N ALA A 80 -4.36 3.47 11.50
CA ALA A 80 -4.04 3.10 10.14
C ALA A 80 -3.29 1.76 10.09
N ALA A 81 -2.31 1.53 10.97
CA ALA A 81 -1.62 0.24 11.07
C ALA A 81 -2.58 -0.91 11.41
N GLY A 82 -3.54 -0.67 12.30
CA GLY A 82 -4.62 -1.61 12.61
C GLY A 82 -5.50 -1.92 11.40
N LEU A 83 -5.84 -0.90 10.60
CA LEU A 83 -6.57 -1.10 9.33
C LEU A 83 -5.77 -1.90 8.32
N PHE A 84 -4.48 -1.64 8.15
CA PHE A 84 -3.62 -2.48 7.31
C PHE A 84 -3.63 -3.94 7.78
N ALA A 85 -3.46 -4.18 9.08
CA ALA A 85 -3.45 -5.54 9.62
C ALA A 85 -4.79 -6.25 9.45
N ARG A 86 -5.91 -5.54 9.64
CA ARG A 86 -7.27 -6.08 9.41
C ARG A 86 -7.47 -6.39 7.94
N THR A 87 -7.10 -5.49 7.04
CA THR A 87 -7.22 -5.66 5.60
C THR A 87 -6.38 -6.83 5.10
N ASP A 88 -5.16 -6.97 5.60
CA ASP A 88 -4.27 -8.10 5.27
C ASP A 88 -4.89 -9.45 5.64
N ARG A 89 -5.55 -9.51 6.80
CA ARG A 89 -6.20 -10.73 7.28
C ARG A 89 -7.46 -11.06 6.47
N GLU A 90 -8.25 -10.05 6.09
CA GLU A 90 -9.57 -10.26 5.46
C GLU A 90 -9.47 -10.41 3.94
N TYR A 91 -8.56 -9.67 3.31
CA TYR A 91 -8.48 -9.58 1.84
C TYR A 91 -7.09 -9.91 1.26
N GLY A 92 -6.06 -9.99 2.10
CA GLY A 92 -4.68 -10.21 1.71
C GLY A 92 -3.84 -8.93 1.67
N PHE A 93 -2.53 -9.12 1.73
CA PHE A 93 -1.53 -8.02 1.83
C PHE A 93 -1.48 -7.09 0.61
N TRP A 94 -2.08 -7.47 -0.50
CA TRP A 94 -2.20 -6.71 -1.74
C TRP A 94 -3.42 -5.79 -1.76
N ALA A 95 -4.33 -5.93 -0.81
CA ALA A 95 -5.52 -5.10 -0.74
C ALA A 95 -5.23 -3.73 -0.14
N SER A 96 -5.95 -2.71 -0.62
CA SER A 96 -5.82 -1.34 -0.11
C SER A 96 -6.55 -1.16 1.22
N PRO A 97 -5.94 -0.50 2.21
CA PRO A 97 -6.61 -0.09 3.45
C PRO A 97 -7.52 1.13 3.24
N SER A 98 -7.43 1.81 2.10
CA SER A 98 -8.28 2.95 1.77
C SER A 98 -9.75 2.55 1.70
N ASN A 99 -10.64 3.48 2.03
CA ASN A 99 -12.09 3.29 2.11
C ASN A 99 -12.51 2.20 3.12
N LYS A 100 -11.69 1.95 4.14
CA LYS A 100 -12.02 1.06 5.25
C LYS A 100 -12.36 1.88 6.48
N GLU A 101 -13.42 1.47 7.18
CA GLU A 101 -13.92 2.15 8.36
C GLU A 101 -13.03 1.88 9.58
N PHE A 102 -12.76 2.94 10.34
CA PHE A 102 -12.17 2.83 11.67
C PHE A 102 -13.23 2.39 12.68
N VAL A 103 -12.79 1.65 13.69
CA VAL A 103 -13.63 1.25 14.82
C VAL A 103 -13.39 2.25 15.95
N GLU A 104 -14.46 2.64 16.69
CA GLU A 104 -14.41 3.50 17.87
C GLU A 104 -13.88 4.93 17.64
N VAL A 105 -13.86 5.38 16.38
CA VAL A 105 -13.51 6.77 16.04
C VAL A 105 -14.79 7.61 16.00
N ILE A 106 -14.78 8.71 16.74
CA ILE A 106 -15.93 9.62 16.84
C ILE A 106 -15.73 10.93 16.09
N GLY A 107 -14.53 11.18 15.55
CA GLY A 107 -14.21 12.40 14.82
C GLY A 107 -12.79 12.44 14.29
N THR A 108 -12.50 13.58 13.66
CA THR A 108 -11.16 14.02 13.31
C THR A 108 -10.79 15.25 14.12
N ALA A 109 -9.50 15.44 14.43
CA ALA A 109 -9.04 16.58 15.25
C ALA A 109 -9.36 17.92 14.58
N ARG A 110 -9.33 17.96 13.25
CA ARG A 110 -9.88 19.06 12.44
C ARG A 110 -10.85 18.51 11.38
N PRO A 111 -11.89 19.24 11.03
CA PRO A 111 -12.87 18.77 10.03
C PRO A 111 -12.22 18.65 8.66
N ILE A 112 -12.45 17.52 8.00
CA ILE A 112 -12.10 17.28 6.60
C ILE A 112 -13.40 17.21 5.81
N GLU A 113 -13.58 18.18 4.92
CA GLU A 113 -14.69 18.20 3.99
C GLU A 113 -14.47 17.11 2.93
N PHE A 114 -15.51 16.34 2.69
CA PHE A 114 -15.55 15.33 1.65
C PHE A 114 -16.90 15.36 0.96
N LEU A 115 -16.86 15.40 -0.36
CA LEU A 115 -18.04 15.28 -1.22
C LEU A 115 -17.66 14.42 -2.43
N ASP A 116 -18.43 13.38 -2.68
CA ASP A 116 -18.23 12.50 -3.84
C ASP A 116 -18.36 13.29 -5.15
N GLY A 117 -17.35 13.14 -6.02
CA GLY A 117 -17.31 13.82 -7.31
C GLY A 117 -16.84 15.28 -7.25
N ASP A 118 -16.54 15.83 -6.10
CA ASP A 118 -15.95 17.17 -5.97
C ASP A 118 -14.42 17.09 -5.83
N GLU A 119 -13.72 17.46 -6.91
CA GLU A 119 -12.28 17.50 -6.95
C GLU A 119 -11.68 18.63 -6.09
N THR A 120 -12.49 19.60 -5.67
CA THR A 120 -12.05 20.77 -4.91
C THR A 120 -12.14 20.58 -3.40
N CYS A 121 -12.77 19.50 -2.93
CA CYS A 121 -12.92 19.23 -1.50
C CYS A 121 -11.57 19.04 -0.79
N ARG A 122 -11.53 19.33 0.52
CA ARG A 122 -10.30 19.25 1.33
C ARG A 122 -9.66 17.86 1.32
N ALA A 123 -10.47 16.82 1.31
CA ALA A 123 -9.97 15.45 1.24
C ALA A 123 -9.17 15.23 -0.05
N ASN A 124 -9.65 15.75 -1.20
CA ASN A 124 -8.95 15.64 -2.47
C ASN A 124 -7.68 16.49 -2.52
N LEU A 125 -7.69 17.69 -1.92
CA LEU A 125 -6.49 18.53 -1.80
C LEU A 125 -5.34 17.78 -1.10
N LEU A 126 -5.61 17.10 0.00
CA LEU A 126 -4.62 16.29 0.72
C LEU A 126 -4.19 15.08 -0.10
N ASN A 127 -5.13 14.36 -0.72
CA ASN A 127 -4.81 13.21 -1.57
C ASN A 127 -3.99 13.60 -2.81
N ALA A 128 -4.25 14.74 -3.43
CA ALA A 128 -3.45 15.28 -4.53
C ALA A 128 -1.98 15.53 -4.12
N ALA A 129 -1.76 15.86 -2.84
CA ALA A 129 -0.43 15.95 -2.24
C ALA A 129 0.11 14.59 -1.74
N ASN A 130 -0.50 13.46 -2.10
CA ASN A 130 -0.16 12.11 -1.62
C ASN A 130 -0.17 11.99 -0.08
N ILE A 131 -1.11 12.65 0.57
CA ILE A 131 -1.38 12.55 2.01
C ILE A 131 -2.70 11.81 2.17
N THR A 132 -2.67 10.68 2.85
CA THR A 132 -3.86 9.93 3.22
C THR A 132 -4.59 10.67 4.33
N THR A 133 -5.89 10.83 4.18
CA THR A 133 -6.73 11.53 5.14
C THR A 133 -7.84 10.65 5.70
N VAL A 134 -8.70 11.23 6.50
CA VAL A 134 -9.87 10.57 7.09
C VAL A 134 -11.12 11.31 6.69
N ILE A 135 -12.02 10.60 6.04
CA ILE A 135 -13.32 11.14 5.61
C ILE A 135 -14.46 10.61 6.48
N ARG A 136 -15.58 11.30 6.46
CA ARG A 136 -16.83 10.85 7.07
C ARG A 136 -17.82 10.45 5.98
N ASP A 137 -18.01 9.15 5.82
CA ASP A 137 -19.00 8.57 4.91
C ASP A 137 -19.55 7.28 5.51
N GLY A 138 -20.77 7.33 6.07
CA GLY A 138 -21.36 6.21 6.84
C GLY A 138 -20.61 5.80 8.09
N GLY A 139 -19.51 6.50 8.42
CA GLY A 139 -18.53 6.25 9.47
C GLY A 139 -17.27 7.04 9.17
N TYR A 140 -16.21 6.90 9.97
CA TYR A 140 -14.91 7.50 9.69
C TYR A 140 -14.04 6.50 8.94
N ARG A 141 -13.58 6.87 7.73
CA ARG A 141 -12.84 5.98 6.83
C ARG A 141 -11.48 6.54 6.50
N LEU A 142 -10.48 5.65 6.41
CA LEU A 142 -9.18 5.99 5.84
C LEU A 142 -9.36 6.28 4.34
N TRP A 143 -8.81 7.41 3.86
CA TRP A 143 -8.98 7.84 2.48
C TRP A 143 -7.66 8.23 1.85
N GLY A 144 -7.13 7.32 1.04
CA GLY A 144 -5.84 7.41 0.36
C GLY A 144 -5.06 6.10 0.42
N ASN A 145 -4.23 5.87 -0.60
CA ASN A 145 -3.46 4.62 -0.77
C ASN A 145 -2.07 4.86 -1.36
N ARG A 146 -1.64 6.13 -1.41
CA ARG A 146 -0.39 6.52 -2.05
C ARG A 146 0.74 6.66 -1.05
N THR A 147 1.94 6.31 -1.51
CA THR A 147 3.19 6.59 -0.82
C THR A 147 3.67 8.01 -1.13
N ARG A 148 4.74 8.46 -0.50
CA ARG A 148 5.38 9.74 -0.81
C ARG A 148 6.32 9.68 -2.03
N SER A 149 6.35 8.55 -2.78
CA SER A 149 7.22 8.41 -3.96
C SER A 149 6.83 9.37 -5.07
N ALA A 150 7.83 10.04 -5.64
CA ALA A 150 7.68 10.81 -6.87
C ALA A 150 7.63 9.92 -8.13
N ASP A 151 8.10 8.67 -8.03
CA ASP A 151 8.03 7.68 -9.11
C ASP A 151 6.63 7.04 -9.14
N ALA A 152 5.91 7.25 -10.23
CA ALA A 152 4.57 6.70 -10.44
C ALA A 152 4.51 5.17 -10.32
N LYS A 153 5.62 4.47 -10.60
CA LYS A 153 5.72 3.02 -10.42
C LYS A 153 5.51 2.60 -8.97
N TRP A 154 5.93 3.44 -8.02
CA TRP A 154 5.87 3.16 -6.59
C TRP A 154 4.82 4.00 -5.86
N ALA A 155 3.90 4.60 -6.60
CA ALA A 155 2.86 5.45 -6.04
C ALA A 155 1.98 4.70 -5.04
N PHE A 156 1.54 3.49 -5.34
CA PHE A 156 0.64 2.73 -4.47
C PHE A 156 1.39 1.96 -3.38
N VAL A 157 0.96 2.15 -2.14
CA VAL A 157 1.52 1.44 -0.97
C VAL A 157 1.35 -0.08 -1.09
N THR A 158 0.25 -0.53 -1.70
CA THR A 158 -0.02 -1.95 -1.95
C THR A 158 1.02 -2.58 -2.86
N ARG A 159 1.43 -1.89 -3.93
CA ARG A 159 2.50 -2.35 -4.83
C ARG A 159 3.82 -2.52 -4.10
N VAL A 160 4.22 -1.52 -3.31
CA VAL A 160 5.48 -1.59 -2.53
C VAL A 160 5.46 -2.80 -1.60
N ARG A 161 4.37 -2.99 -0.88
CA ARG A 161 4.19 -4.12 0.05
C ARG A 161 4.18 -5.47 -0.67
N THR A 162 3.47 -5.56 -1.80
CA THR A 162 3.39 -6.80 -2.60
C THR A 162 4.78 -7.21 -3.08
N VAL A 163 5.55 -6.28 -3.64
CA VAL A 163 6.92 -6.56 -4.09
C VAL A 163 7.79 -7.04 -2.93
N ASP A 164 7.75 -6.36 -1.79
CA ASP A 164 8.55 -6.72 -0.61
C ASP A 164 8.21 -8.12 -0.08
N ILE A 165 6.92 -8.43 0.01
CA ILE A 165 6.46 -9.73 0.53
C ILE A 165 6.83 -10.86 -0.44
N VAL A 166 6.64 -10.64 -1.75
CA VAL A 166 7.04 -11.60 -2.78
C VAL A 166 8.55 -11.86 -2.74
N MET A 167 9.37 -10.81 -2.68
CA MET A 167 10.82 -10.95 -2.59
C MET A 167 11.26 -11.73 -1.35
N ASP A 168 10.68 -11.44 -0.19
CA ASP A 168 11.05 -12.14 1.05
C ASP A 168 10.56 -13.58 1.05
N ALA A 169 9.35 -13.86 0.53
CA ALA A 169 8.86 -15.22 0.40
C ALA A 169 9.76 -16.07 -0.52
N ILE A 170 10.24 -15.48 -1.63
CA ILE A 170 11.20 -16.14 -2.53
C ILE A 170 12.50 -16.46 -1.79
N LEU A 171 13.07 -15.46 -1.08
CA LEU A 171 14.31 -15.66 -0.34
C LEU A 171 14.21 -16.74 0.75
N TYR A 172 13.13 -16.73 1.52
CA TYR A 172 12.91 -17.71 2.58
C TYR A 172 12.57 -19.10 2.02
N GLY A 173 11.70 -19.17 1.02
CA GLY A 173 11.25 -20.43 0.41
C GLY A 173 12.36 -21.15 -0.36
N HIS A 174 13.37 -20.41 -0.87
CA HIS A 174 14.48 -20.99 -1.63
C HIS A 174 15.80 -21.01 -0.86
N LYS A 175 15.78 -20.80 0.46
CA LYS A 175 17.00 -20.90 1.28
C LYS A 175 17.68 -22.28 1.18
N TRP A 176 16.90 -23.33 0.93
CA TRP A 176 17.39 -24.69 0.71
C TRP A 176 18.28 -24.83 -0.54
N ALA A 177 18.16 -23.89 -1.49
CA ALA A 177 18.91 -23.93 -2.75
C ALA A 177 20.36 -23.45 -2.60
N VAL A 178 20.69 -22.79 -1.47
CA VAL A 178 22.05 -22.30 -1.20
C VAL A 178 23.00 -23.49 -0.97
N ASP A 179 24.21 -23.42 -1.54
CA ASP A 179 25.28 -24.45 -1.46
C ASP A 179 24.91 -25.82 -2.07
N ARG A 180 23.87 -25.87 -2.91
CA ARG A 180 23.56 -27.07 -3.69
C ARG A 180 24.37 -27.13 -4.98
N SER A 181 24.71 -28.34 -5.42
CA SER A 181 25.38 -28.56 -6.71
C SER A 181 24.52 -28.06 -7.87
N ILE A 182 25.11 -27.27 -8.75
CA ILE A 182 24.43 -26.74 -9.95
C ILE A 182 24.30 -27.88 -10.98
N THR A 183 23.16 -28.52 -10.99
CA THR A 183 22.78 -29.56 -11.97
C THR A 183 21.57 -29.14 -12.77
N LYS A 184 21.29 -29.80 -13.86
CA LYS A 184 20.05 -29.57 -14.64
C LYS A 184 18.79 -29.75 -13.76
N THR A 185 18.80 -30.76 -12.88
CA THR A 185 17.69 -31.00 -11.93
C THR A 185 17.57 -29.87 -10.94
N TYR A 186 18.67 -29.39 -10.37
CA TYR A 186 18.67 -28.24 -9.45
C TYR A 186 18.02 -27.01 -10.09
N VAL A 187 18.44 -26.63 -11.31
CA VAL A 187 17.86 -25.46 -12.00
C VAL A 187 16.38 -25.65 -12.27
N LYS A 188 15.97 -26.87 -12.64
CA LYS A 188 14.57 -27.21 -12.85
C LYS A 188 13.76 -27.10 -11.54
N ASP A 189 14.22 -27.69 -10.47
CA ASP A 189 13.54 -27.72 -9.17
C ASP A 189 13.32 -26.30 -8.61
N VAL A 190 14.36 -25.43 -8.67
CA VAL A 190 14.25 -24.04 -8.26
C VAL A 190 13.23 -23.28 -9.14
N THR A 191 13.32 -23.47 -10.46
CA THR A 191 12.40 -22.81 -11.40
C THR A 191 10.94 -23.23 -11.16
N GLU A 192 10.70 -24.53 -10.99
CA GLU A 192 9.36 -25.07 -10.71
C GLU A 192 8.82 -24.61 -9.36
N GLY A 193 9.68 -24.54 -8.32
CA GLY A 193 9.31 -24.00 -7.02
C GLY A 193 8.89 -22.53 -7.08
N LEU A 194 9.66 -21.69 -7.79
CA LEU A 194 9.32 -20.29 -8.04
C LEU A 194 8.01 -20.15 -8.81
N GLN A 195 7.83 -20.94 -9.88
CA GLN A 195 6.60 -20.93 -10.68
C GLN A 195 5.40 -21.40 -9.88
N ALA A 196 5.53 -22.38 -9.00
CA ALA A 196 4.45 -22.86 -8.14
C ALA A 196 4.00 -21.75 -7.19
N PHE A 197 4.94 -21.11 -6.49
CA PHE A 197 4.66 -19.97 -5.63
C PHE A 197 3.94 -18.83 -6.36
N MET A 198 4.42 -18.46 -7.56
CA MET A 198 3.80 -17.39 -8.34
C MET A 198 2.41 -17.78 -8.87
N ARG A 199 2.16 -19.07 -9.19
CA ARG A 199 0.81 -19.57 -9.53
C ARG A 199 -0.15 -19.44 -8.35
N ASP A 200 0.30 -19.73 -7.14
CA ASP A 200 -0.51 -19.60 -5.93
C ASP A 200 -0.90 -18.14 -5.68
N LEU A 201 0.03 -17.20 -5.83
CA LEU A 201 -0.25 -15.77 -5.74
C LEU A 201 -1.26 -15.30 -6.79
N LYS A 202 -1.14 -15.80 -8.02
CA LYS A 202 -2.10 -15.50 -9.10
C LYS A 202 -3.49 -16.08 -8.78
N ALA A 203 -3.56 -17.30 -8.27
CA ALA A 203 -4.82 -17.95 -7.88
C ALA A 203 -5.52 -17.21 -6.72
N GLN A 204 -4.74 -16.65 -5.80
CA GLN A 204 -5.24 -15.81 -4.70
C GLN A 204 -5.66 -14.40 -5.14
N GLY A 205 -5.34 -13.99 -6.37
CA GLY A 205 -5.62 -12.65 -6.87
C GLY A 205 -4.63 -11.58 -6.41
N ALA A 206 -3.45 -11.97 -5.90
CA ALA A 206 -2.40 -11.03 -5.48
C ALA A 206 -1.63 -10.43 -6.66
N ILE A 207 -1.56 -11.15 -7.78
CA ILE A 207 -0.90 -10.73 -9.02
C ILE A 207 -1.77 -11.10 -10.23
N ILE A 208 -1.64 -10.32 -11.30
CA ILE A 208 -2.39 -10.55 -12.55
C ILE A 208 -1.75 -11.67 -13.35
N ASN A 209 -0.44 -11.59 -13.56
CA ASN A 209 0.33 -12.59 -14.31
C ASN A 209 1.81 -12.52 -13.94
N PHE A 210 2.57 -13.56 -14.32
CA PHE A 210 4.00 -13.67 -14.04
C PHE A 210 4.74 -14.47 -15.09
N GLU A 211 6.07 -14.28 -15.13
CA GLU A 211 7.04 -15.10 -15.85
C GLU A 211 8.20 -15.45 -14.92
N VAL A 212 8.66 -16.69 -14.96
CA VAL A 212 9.84 -17.17 -14.22
C VAL A 212 10.67 -18.06 -15.13
N TYR A 213 11.92 -17.71 -15.33
CA TYR A 213 12.87 -18.47 -16.14
C TYR A 213 14.31 -18.21 -15.72
N PRO A 214 15.24 -19.19 -15.90
CA PRO A 214 16.66 -18.92 -15.76
C PRO A 214 17.11 -17.86 -16.77
N ASP A 215 17.90 -16.89 -16.35
CA ASP A 215 18.37 -15.82 -17.23
C ASP A 215 19.32 -16.37 -18.31
N PRO A 216 19.02 -16.22 -19.62
CA PRO A 216 19.84 -16.79 -20.68
C PRO A 216 21.14 -16.01 -20.94
N GLU A 217 21.20 -14.73 -20.53
CA GLU A 217 22.35 -13.86 -20.78
C GLU A 217 23.34 -13.86 -19.61
N LEU A 218 22.81 -13.86 -18.38
CA LEU A 218 23.63 -13.82 -17.17
C LEU A 218 24.19 -15.20 -16.78
N ASN A 219 23.52 -16.30 -17.14
CA ASN A 219 24.00 -17.67 -16.81
C ASN A 219 25.07 -18.16 -17.78
N THR A 220 26.16 -17.40 -17.90
CA THR A 220 27.34 -17.82 -18.70
C THR A 220 28.11 -18.94 -18.01
N ALA A 221 28.92 -19.66 -18.78
CA ALA A 221 29.80 -20.72 -18.24
C ALA A 221 30.66 -20.21 -17.07
N SER A 222 31.25 -19.02 -17.22
CA SER A 222 32.05 -18.39 -16.15
C SER A 222 31.26 -18.06 -14.90
N GLN A 223 30.02 -17.63 -15.00
CA GLN A 223 29.17 -17.35 -13.82
C GLN A 223 28.79 -18.65 -13.11
N LEU A 224 28.41 -19.67 -13.88
CA LEU A 224 28.06 -20.98 -13.33
C LEU A 224 29.28 -21.65 -12.64
N GLU A 225 30.47 -21.53 -13.21
CA GLU A 225 31.73 -22.03 -12.60
C GLU A 225 32.02 -21.31 -11.27
N GLN A 226 31.64 -20.04 -11.13
CA GLN A 226 31.75 -19.27 -9.88
C GLN A 226 30.63 -19.57 -8.88
N GLY A 227 29.74 -20.54 -9.16
CA GLY A 227 28.63 -20.90 -8.29
C GLY A 227 27.46 -19.92 -8.34
N ARG A 228 27.35 -19.08 -9.38
CA ARG A 228 26.30 -18.07 -9.52
C ARG A 228 25.25 -18.52 -10.52
N VAL A 229 23.98 -18.53 -10.11
CA VAL A 229 22.84 -18.81 -10.98
C VAL A 229 21.81 -17.69 -10.87
N TYR A 230 21.29 -17.24 -11.98
CA TYR A 230 20.36 -16.11 -12.08
C TYR A 230 19.02 -16.56 -12.63
N TRP A 231 17.93 -16.10 -11.98
CA TRP A 231 16.56 -16.27 -12.43
C TRP A 231 15.90 -14.91 -12.64
N ASN A 232 15.19 -14.76 -13.73
CA ASN A 232 14.29 -13.64 -13.96
C ASN A 232 12.91 -13.98 -13.43
N ILE A 233 12.38 -13.09 -12.59
CA ILE A 233 11.02 -13.15 -12.07
C ILE A 233 10.36 -11.83 -12.43
N ARG A 234 9.35 -11.90 -13.28
CA ARG A 234 8.55 -10.75 -13.72
C ARG A 234 7.12 -10.99 -13.31
N PHE A 235 6.44 -9.99 -12.79
CA PHE A 235 5.03 -10.08 -12.46
C PHE A 235 4.35 -8.72 -12.50
N THR A 236 3.04 -8.72 -12.67
CA THR A 236 2.19 -7.54 -12.59
C THR A 236 1.32 -7.67 -11.34
N ASP A 237 1.44 -6.71 -10.42
CA ASP A 237 0.58 -6.59 -9.25
C ASP A 237 -0.84 -6.13 -9.63
N VAL A 238 -1.77 -6.27 -8.70
CA VAL A 238 -3.15 -5.77 -8.85
C VAL A 238 -3.21 -4.35 -8.28
N PRO A 239 -3.33 -3.30 -9.13
CA PRO A 239 -3.47 -1.94 -8.64
C PRO A 239 -4.85 -1.73 -8.01
N PRO A 240 -4.98 -0.88 -6.96
CA PRO A 240 -6.28 -0.50 -6.44
C PRO A 240 -7.02 0.40 -7.46
N ALA A 241 -8.35 0.24 -7.56
CA ALA A 241 -9.19 1.14 -8.32
C ALA A 241 -9.38 2.45 -7.53
N GLU A 242 -8.47 3.40 -7.73
CA GLU A 242 -8.45 4.66 -6.98
C GLU A 242 -9.55 5.63 -7.44
N ASN A 243 -9.86 5.65 -8.73
CA ASN A 243 -10.86 6.58 -9.31
C ASN A 243 -11.75 5.86 -10.34
N PRO A 244 -12.78 5.14 -9.91
CA PRO A 244 -13.80 4.60 -10.81
C PRO A 244 -14.62 5.75 -11.41
N THR A 245 -14.58 5.90 -12.73
CA THR A 245 -15.34 6.93 -13.44
C THR A 245 -16.50 6.29 -14.21
N PHE A 246 -17.71 6.75 -13.96
CA PHE A 246 -18.93 6.31 -14.63
C PHE A 246 -19.41 7.39 -15.61
N ARG A 247 -19.60 7.01 -16.87
CA ARG A 247 -20.24 7.87 -17.87
C ARG A 247 -21.71 7.48 -17.96
N VAL A 248 -22.59 8.42 -17.65
CA VAL A 248 -24.04 8.22 -17.73
C VAL A 248 -24.57 9.01 -18.92
N GLU A 249 -25.28 8.33 -19.80
CA GLU A 249 -25.95 8.92 -20.94
C GLU A 249 -27.45 8.66 -20.84
N VAL A 250 -28.25 9.72 -20.91
CA VAL A 250 -29.70 9.62 -21.03
C VAL A 250 -30.06 9.58 -22.49
N THR A 251 -30.69 8.49 -22.93
CA THR A 251 -31.12 8.30 -24.32
C THR A 251 -32.62 8.13 -24.39
N ASN A 252 -33.22 8.55 -25.50
CA ASN A 252 -34.61 8.29 -25.84
C ASN A 252 -34.81 7.09 -26.76
N GLN A 253 -33.78 6.31 -27.03
CA GLN A 253 -33.77 5.22 -27.97
C GLN A 253 -34.88 4.17 -27.72
N TRP A 254 -35.24 3.95 -26.48
CA TRP A 254 -36.23 2.95 -26.07
C TRP A 254 -37.59 3.55 -25.67
N ILE A 255 -37.83 4.87 -25.91
CA ILE A 255 -39.06 5.51 -25.49
C ILE A 255 -40.31 4.92 -26.20
N THR A 256 -40.13 4.35 -27.37
CA THR A 256 -41.21 3.69 -28.12
C THR A 256 -41.65 2.33 -27.55
N GLU A 257 -40.83 1.72 -26.66
CA GLU A 257 -41.16 0.46 -25.99
C GLU A 257 -42.36 0.60 -25.06
N VAL A 258 -42.71 1.84 -24.64
CA VAL A 258 -43.94 2.11 -23.88
C VAL A 258 -45.21 1.85 -24.71
N LEU A 259 -45.10 1.74 -26.03
CA LEU A 259 -46.21 1.46 -26.94
C LEU A 259 -46.32 -0.02 -27.32
N ASP A 260 -45.31 -0.81 -27.00
CA ASP A 260 -45.33 -2.28 -27.20
C ASP A 260 -46.19 -2.89 -26.09
N ILE A 261 -47.46 -3.19 -26.41
CA ILE A 261 -48.46 -3.84 -25.53
C ILE A 261 -48.52 -5.33 -25.85
#